data_c3c9418bb2759eae25f85f2773c1a500
#
_entry.id   c3c9418bb2759eae25f85f2773c1a500
#
_cell.length_a   1.000
_cell.length_b   1.000
_cell.length_c   1.000
_cell.angle_alpha   90.00
_cell.angle_beta   90.00
_cell.angle_gamma   90.00
#
_symmetry.space_group_name_H-M   'P 1'
#
loop_
_entity.id
_entity.type
_entity.pdbx_description
1 polymer ?
#
loop_
_entity_poly.entity_id
_entity_poly.type
_entity_poly.pdbx_seq_one_letter_code
_entity_poly.pdbx_strand_id
1 'polypeptide(L)'
;MLNSTVLEVAIGLIFCFASISLIASSINEAIASALKLRGRTLFTGIKLLLNDPHFTGLAQAIYNHALINPESAGRAKTEAELTTKPSYIPSKQFAIAFVDVLQMVPMNVQRVGQALNAVKDEQLRTMLLGMYQRTAGDIEKMQAELAAWFDNGMERVAGGYKRR
;
A
#
# COMPACT_ATOMS: atom_id res chain seq x y z
N MET A 1 -45.50 3.02 44.40
CA MET A 1 -45.06 4.21 43.64
C MET A 1 -43.59 4.03 43.37
N LEU A 2 -43.23 3.64 42.19
CA LEU A 2 -41.83 3.68 41.74
C LEU A 2 -41.45 5.16 41.72
N ASN A 3 -40.49 5.57 42.53
CA ASN A 3 -40.04 6.94 42.63
C ASN A 3 -39.68 7.45 41.22
N SER A 4 -40.44 8.40 40.70
CA SER A 4 -40.24 9.01 39.39
C SER A 4 -38.80 9.48 39.21
N THR A 5 -38.18 9.98 40.26
CA THR A 5 -36.79 10.44 40.29
C THR A 5 -35.75 9.36 39.96
N VAL A 6 -35.93 8.12 40.47
CA VAL A 6 -34.98 7.03 40.15
C VAL A 6 -35.13 6.61 38.68
N LEU A 7 -36.35 6.60 38.15
CA LEU A 7 -36.64 6.30 36.77
C LEU A 7 -36.05 7.41 35.84
N GLU A 8 -36.22 8.66 36.21
CA GLU A 8 -35.66 9.81 35.44
C GLU A 8 -34.14 9.77 35.38
N VAL A 9 -33.48 9.49 36.50
CA VAL A 9 -32.02 9.32 36.54
C VAL A 9 -31.56 8.13 35.70
N ALA A 10 -32.27 6.99 35.79
CA ALA A 10 -31.96 5.80 34.99
C ALA A 10 -32.10 6.06 33.48
N ILE A 11 -33.18 6.73 33.06
CA ILE A 11 -33.43 7.11 31.67
C ILE A 11 -32.34 8.11 31.21
N GLY A 12 -32.00 9.10 32.02
CA GLY A 12 -30.93 10.06 31.71
C GLY A 12 -29.57 9.43 31.52
N LEU A 13 -29.21 8.46 32.40
CA LEU A 13 -27.97 7.71 32.24
C LEU A 13 -27.94 6.85 30.96
N ILE A 14 -29.02 6.12 30.69
CA ILE A 14 -29.16 5.32 29.47
C ILE A 14 -29.00 6.21 28.23
N PHE A 15 -29.68 7.36 28.20
CA PHE A 15 -29.60 8.29 27.10
C PHE A 15 -28.19 8.87 26.93
N CYS A 16 -27.53 9.22 28.03
CA CYS A 16 -26.16 9.71 28.04
C CYS A 16 -25.19 8.65 27.46
N PHE A 17 -25.24 7.41 27.98
CA PHE A 17 -24.39 6.33 27.48
C PHE A 17 -24.68 5.98 26.02
N ALA A 18 -25.97 5.95 25.62
CA ALA A 18 -26.35 5.71 24.24
C ALA A 18 -25.79 6.78 23.30
N SER A 19 -25.91 8.06 23.69
CA SER A 19 -25.40 9.18 22.92
C SER A 19 -23.87 9.13 22.74
N ILE A 20 -23.13 8.88 23.82
CA ILE A 20 -21.68 8.73 23.79
C ILE A 20 -21.27 7.55 22.91
N SER A 21 -21.96 6.42 23.03
CA SER A 21 -21.70 5.23 22.21
C SER A 21 -21.92 5.48 20.72
N LEU A 22 -22.97 6.21 20.33
CA LEU A 22 -23.23 6.58 18.95
C LEU A 22 -22.14 7.51 18.39
N ILE A 23 -21.70 8.50 19.16
CA ILE A 23 -20.61 9.40 18.77
C ILE A 23 -19.30 8.61 18.58
N ALA A 24 -18.94 7.77 19.55
CA ALA A 24 -17.74 6.95 19.47
C ALA A 24 -17.75 6.01 18.25
N SER A 25 -18.91 5.37 18.01
CA SER A 25 -19.10 4.49 16.84
C SER A 25 -18.95 5.26 15.52
N SER A 26 -19.54 6.45 15.41
CA SER A 26 -19.47 7.29 14.22
C SER A 26 -18.04 7.76 13.93
N ILE A 27 -17.29 8.12 14.97
CA ILE A 27 -15.86 8.51 14.83
C ILE A 27 -15.05 7.30 14.35
N ASN A 28 -15.26 6.14 14.94
CA ASN A 28 -14.54 4.91 14.56
C ASN A 28 -14.81 4.52 13.11
N GLU A 29 -16.06 4.63 12.67
CA GLU A 29 -16.44 4.36 11.29
C GLU A 29 -15.82 5.37 10.30
N ALA A 30 -15.78 6.65 10.67
CA ALA A 30 -15.14 7.69 9.87
C ALA A 30 -13.64 7.43 9.70
N ILE A 31 -12.93 7.06 10.78
CA ILE A 31 -11.52 6.69 10.73
C ILE A 31 -11.30 5.46 9.85
N ALA A 32 -12.09 4.40 10.05
CA ALA A 32 -12.00 3.17 9.27
C ALA A 32 -12.22 3.42 7.77
N SER A 33 -13.19 4.28 7.42
CA SER A 33 -13.47 4.69 6.04
C SER A 33 -12.31 5.49 5.44
N ALA A 34 -11.74 6.42 6.19
CA ALA A 34 -10.58 7.21 5.74
C ALA A 34 -9.35 6.31 5.46
N LEU A 35 -9.09 5.31 6.33
CA LEU A 35 -8.00 4.35 6.14
C LEU A 35 -8.22 3.46 4.92
N LYS A 36 -9.45 3.00 4.68
CA LYS A 36 -9.80 2.21 3.48
C LYS A 36 -9.60 3.03 2.20
N LEU A 37 -10.00 4.30 2.19
CA LEU A 37 -9.78 5.19 1.06
C LEU A 37 -8.29 5.39 0.79
N ARG A 38 -7.50 5.61 1.84
CA ARG A 38 -6.04 5.76 1.72
C ARG A 38 -5.38 4.49 1.14
N GLY A 39 -5.77 3.31 1.63
CA GLY A 39 -5.27 2.03 1.09
C GLY A 39 -5.62 1.84 -0.39
N ARG A 40 -6.83 2.22 -0.81
CA ARG A 40 -7.23 2.18 -2.24
C ARG A 40 -6.42 3.16 -3.09
N THR A 41 -6.21 4.37 -2.59
CA THR A 41 -5.42 5.40 -3.30
C THR A 41 -3.97 4.95 -3.46
N LEU A 42 -3.35 4.42 -2.40
CA LEU A 42 -2.00 3.87 -2.43
C LEU A 42 -1.90 2.71 -3.45
N PHE A 43 -2.84 1.77 -3.40
CA PHE A 43 -2.91 0.65 -4.34
C PHE A 43 -3.00 1.11 -5.80
N THR A 44 -3.91 2.03 -6.09
CA THR A 44 -4.05 2.61 -7.44
C THR A 44 -2.78 3.35 -7.85
N GLY A 45 -2.17 4.10 -6.95
CA GLY A 45 -0.92 4.81 -7.19
C GLY A 45 0.23 3.86 -7.55
N ILE A 46 0.37 2.75 -6.85
CA ILE A 46 1.41 1.74 -7.13
C ILE A 46 1.16 1.07 -8.48
N LYS A 47 -0.09 0.74 -8.82
CA LYS A 47 -0.42 0.20 -10.15
C LYS A 47 -0.04 1.16 -11.28
N LEU A 48 -0.31 2.46 -11.09
CA LEU A 48 0.06 3.49 -12.07
C LEU A 48 1.59 3.67 -12.14
N LEU A 49 2.27 3.71 -10.99
CA LEU A 49 3.71 3.87 -10.90
C LEU A 49 4.47 2.74 -11.59
N LEU A 50 3.94 1.51 -11.50
CA LEU A 50 4.52 0.31 -12.08
C LEU A 50 3.97 -0.03 -13.48
N ASN A 51 3.12 0.82 -14.03
CA ASN A 51 2.42 0.60 -15.29
C ASN A 51 1.75 -0.79 -15.37
N ASP A 52 1.12 -1.20 -14.28
CA ASP A 52 0.39 -2.48 -14.17
C ASP A 52 -1.10 -2.23 -13.81
N PRO A 53 -1.88 -1.62 -14.72
CA PRO A 53 -3.26 -1.26 -14.43
C PRO A 53 -4.17 -2.47 -14.18
N HIS A 54 -3.82 -3.64 -14.75
CA HIS A 54 -4.60 -4.87 -14.65
C HIS A 54 -4.20 -5.77 -13.48
N PHE A 55 -3.19 -5.38 -12.70
CA PHE A 55 -2.71 -6.18 -11.57
C PHE A 55 -2.29 -7.61 -11.98
N THR A 56 -1.48 -7.70 -13.02
CA THR A 56 -0.99 -8.97 -13.59
C THR A 56 0.53 -9.03 -13.72
N GLY A 57 1.23 -8.04 -13.21
CA GLY A 57 2.68 -7.89 -13.34
C GLY A 57 3.37 -7.56 -12.03
N LEU A 58 4.20 -6.51 -12.04
CA LEU A 58 5.02 -6.11 -10.88
C LEU A 58 4.18 -5.65 -9.69
N ALA A 59 3.07 -4.94 -9.90
CA ALA A 59 2.20 -4.53 -8.80
C ALA A 59 1.60 -5.74 -8.09
N GLN A 60 1.19 -6.78 -8.84
CA GLN A 60 0.70 -8.02 -8.27
C GLN A 60 1.78 -8.73 -7.44
N ALA A 61 2.98 -8.87 -7.99
CA ALA A 61 4.09 -9.53 -7.31
C ALA A 61 4.48 -8.80 -6.02
N ILE A 62 4.52 -7.46 -6.05
CA ILE A 62 4.83 -6.62 -4.89
C ILE A 62 3.74 -6.73 -3.81
N TYR A 63 2.45 -6.69 -4.17
CA TYR A 63 1.37 -6.84 -3.20
C TYR A 63 1.26 -8.24 -2.61
N ASN A 64 1.81 -9.24 -3.26
CA ASN A 64 1.96 -10.60 -2.75
C ASN A 64 3.23 -10.80 -1.91
N HIS A 65 4.10 -9.80 -1.82
CA HIS A 65 5.31 -9.87 -1.02
C HIS A 65 5.02 -9.62 0.46
N ALA A 66 5.59 -10.45 1.35
CA ALA A 66 5.32 -10.39 2.79
C ALA A 66 5.71 -9.06 3.45
N LEU A 67 6.73 -8.37 2.95
CA LEU A 67 7.11 -7.03 3.44
C LEU A 67 6.07 -5.95 3.15
N ILE A 68 5.23 -6.15 2.13
CA ILE A 68 4.23 -5.18 1.70
C ILE A 68 2.87 -5.49 2.31
N ASN A 69 2.50 -6.75 2.30
CA ASN A 69 1.20 -7.20 2.77
C ASN A 69 1.33 -8.47 3.62
N PRO A 70 1.82 -8.34 4.86
CA PRO A 70 2.09 -9.48 5.73
C PRO A 70 0.82 -10.26 6.12
N GLU A 71 -0.35 -9.65 6.03
CA GLU A 71 -1.64 -10.27 6.31
C GLU A 71 -2.22 -11.04 5.11
N SER A 72 -1.59 -10.93 3.95
CA SER A 72 -2.00 -11.64 2.74
C SER A 72 -1.37 -13.03 2.68
N ALA A 73 -2.11 -13.98 2.10
CA ALA A 73 -1.56 -15.31 1.79
C ALA A 73 -0.47 -15.29 0.69
N GLY A 74 -0.19 -14.13 0.08
CA GLY A 74 0.83 -13.97 -0.95
C GLY A 74 0.50 -14.64 -2.29
N ARG A 75 -0.78 -14.92 -2.57
CA ARG A 75 -1.25 -15.70 -3.73
C ARG A 75 -2.35 -15.03 -4.53
N ALA A 76 -2.64 -13.76 -4.27
CA ALA A 76 -3.68 -13.03 -4.96
C ALA A 76 -3.37 -12.93 -6.46
N LYS A 77 -4.26 -13.42 -7.30
CA LYS A 77 -4.17 -13.32 -8.76
C LYS A 77 -4.96 -12.12 -9.30
N THR A 78 -5.92 -11.66 -8.54
CA THR A 78 -6.79 -10.53 -8.87
C THR A 78 -6.88 -9.55 -7.71
N GLU A 79 -7.30 -8.31 -7.99
CA GLU A 79 -7.54 -7.31 -6.95
C GLU A 79 -8.61 -7.74 -5.94
N ALA A 80 -9.58 -8.55 -6.37
CA ALA A 80 -10.66 -9.04 -5.51
C ALA A 80 -10.17 -10.05 -4.47
N GLU A 81 -9.08 -10.76 -4.77
CA GLU A 81 -8.46 -11.73 -3.88
C GLU A 81 -7.55 -11.09 -2.82
N LEU A 82 -7.23 -9.79 -2.97
CA LEU A 82 -6.50 -9.05 -1.95
C LEU A 82 -7.42 -8.79 -0.75
N THR A 83 -7.23 -9.53 0.32
CA THR A 83 -7.99 -9.40 1.57
C THR A 83 -7.74 -8.06 2.25
N THR A 84 -6.50 -7.59 2.18
CA THR A 84 -6.06 -6.32 2.78
C THR A 84 -5.30 -5.47 1.77
N LYS A 85 -5.47 -4.16 1.89
CA LYS A 85 -4.70 -3.15 1.15
C LYS A 85 -4.09 -2.21 2.17
N PRO A 86 -2.77 -2.26 2.40
CA PRO A 86 -2.12 -1.41 3.38
C PRO A 86 -2.38 0.07 3.06
N SER A 87 -2.66 0.85 4.10
CA SER A 87 -2.87 2.30 3.96
C SER A 87 -1.56 3.09 3.89
N TYR A 88 -0.44 2.44 4.20
CA TYR A 88 0.91 2.99 4.14
C TYR A 88 1.92 1.87 3.86
N ILE A 89 2.90 2.16 3.03
CA ILE A 89 4.06 1.30 2.74
C ILE A 89 5.30 2.17 2.90
N PRO A 90 6.22 1.83 3.82
CA PRO A 90 7.51 2.51 3.91
C PRO A 90 8.30 2.35 2.61
N SER A 91 8.86 3.44 2.09
CA SER A 91 9.60 3.43 0.82
C SER A 91 10.78 2.45 0.82
N LYS A 92 11.46 2.31 1.96
CA LYS A 92 12.52 1.32 2.12
C LYS A 92 12.02 -0.12 1.97
N GLN A 93 10.86 -0.45 2.58
CA GLN A 93 10.26 -1.79 2.44
C GLN A 93 9.79 -2.05 1.01
N PHE A 94 9.22 -1.03 0.35
CA PHE A 94 8.89 -1.10 -1.06
C PHE A 94 10.10 -1.42 -1.92
N ALA A 95 11.22 -0.70 -1.72
CA ALA A 95 12.44 -0.89 -2.48
C ALA A 95 13.04 -2.30 -2.28
N ILE A 96 13.06 -2.80 -1.05
CA ILE A 96 13.52 -4.17 -0.76
C ILE A 96 12.61 -5.19 -1.47
N ALA A 97 11.30 -5.11 -1.25
CA ALA A 97 10.35 -6.03 -1.88
C ALA A 97 10.43 -5.99 -3.42
N PHE A 98 10.66 -4.80 -3.99
CA PHE A 98 10.81 -4.63 -5.43
C PHE A 98 12.06 -5.37 -5.96
N VAL A 99 13.20 -5.22 -5.27
CA VAL A 99 14.45 -5.92 -5.64
C VAL A 99 14.27 -7.44 -5.46
N ASP A 100 13.62 -7.88 -4.38
CA ASP A 100 13.36 -9.30 -4.13
C ASP A 100 12.47 -9.92 -5.22
N VAL A 101 11.42 -9.20 -5.63
CA VAL A 101 10.54 -9.63 -6.74
C VAL A 101 11.32 -9.75 -8.06
N LEU A 102 12.22 -8.82 -8.35
CA LEU A 102 13.06 -8.90 -9.54
C LEU A 102 14.01 -10.09 -9.49
N GLN A 103 14.57 -10.40 -8.32
CA GLN A 103 15.47 -11.56 -8.14
C GLN A 103 14.74 -12.90 -8.24
N MET A 104 13.43 -12.94 -7.90
CA MET A 104 12.60 -14.15 -8.01
C MET A 104 12.23 -14.50 -9.47
N VAL A 105 12.37 -13.60 -10.40
CA VAL A 105 11.98 -13.79 -11.81
C VAL A 105 12.99 -14.60 -12.64
N PRO A 106 14.31 -14.65 -12.35
CA PRO A 106 15.10 -15.85 -12.50
C PRO A 106 15.94 -16.13 -11.24
N MET A 107 15.84 -17.32 -10.69
CA MET A 107 16.51 -17.84 -9.48
C MET A 107 18.05 -17.72 -9.46
N ASN A 108 18.63 -16.60 -9.87
CA ASN A 108 20.07 -16.43 -9.89
C ASN A 108 20.47 -15.00 -9.50
N VAL A 109 20.94 -14.88 -8.26
CA VAL A 109 21.37 -13.66 -7.56
C VAL A 109 22.37 -12.79 -8.36
N GLN A 110 23.09 -13.35 -9.30
CA GLN A 110 24.09 -12.64 -10.10
C GLN A 110 23.53 -11.88 -11.32
N ARG A 111 22.19 -11.81 -11.50
CA ARG A 111 21.59 -11.30 -12.73
C ARG A 111 20.48 -10.26 -12.56
N VAL A 112 20.60 -9.36 -11.57
CA VAL A 112 19.68 -8.22 -11.47
C VAL A 112 19.55 -7.50 -12.81
N GLY A 113 20.66 -7.24 -13.50
CA GLY A 113 20.65 -6.62 -14.83
C GLY A 113 19.89 -7.42 -15.89
N GLN A 114 19.87 -8.75 -15.82
CA GLN A 114 19.09 -9.58 -16.76
C GLN A 114 17.61 -9.61 -16.38
N ALA A 115 17.29 -9.63 -15.07
CA ALA A 115 15.93 -9.52 -14.58
C ALA A 115 15.29 -8.19 -14.96
N LEU A 116 16.07 -7.11 -14.92
CA LEU A 116 15.63 -5.78 -15.38
C LEU A 116 15.26 -5.77 -16.86
N ASN A 117 16.00 -6.50 -17.70
CA ASN A 117 15.68 -6.63 -19.12
C ASN A 117 14.38 -7.41 -19.38
N ALA A 118 13.93 -8.25 -18.44
CA ALA A 118 12.68 -8.98 -18.52
C ALA A 118 11.43 -8.14 -18.14
N VAL A 119 11.62 -6.93 -17.61
CA VAL A 119 10.51 -6.00 -17.32
C VAL A 119 9.83 -5.62 -18.62
N LYS A 120 8.53 -5.92 -18.73
CA LYS A 120 7.75 -5.75 -19.97
C LYS A 120 7.56 -4.29 -20.36
N ASP A 121 7.37 -3.42 -19.37
CA ASP A 121 7.20 -2.00 -19.62
C ASP A 121 8.53 -1.35 -19.96
N GLU A 122 8.62 -0.72 -21.14
CA GLU A 122 9.85 -0.14 -21.68
C GLU A 122 10.31 1.10 -20.89
N GLN A 123 9.37 1.94 -20.47
CA GLN A 123 9.68 3.15 -19.71
C GLN A 123 10.23 2.77 -18.32
N LEU A 124 9.58 1.86 -17.63
CA LEU A 124 10.00 1.37 -16.33
C LEU A 124 11.34 0.64 -16.45
N ARG A 125 11.50 -0.23 -17.45
CA ARG A 125 12.74 -0.95 -17.73
C ARG A 125 13.91 -0.01 -17.94
N THR A 126 13.75 1.01 -18.78
CA THR A 126 14.80 1.99 -19.07
C THR A 126 15.21 2.76 -17.81
N MET A 127 14.25 3.19 -17.00
CA MET A 127 14.50 3.86 -15.73
C MET A 127 15.28 2.98 -14.76
N LEU A 128 14.86 1.71 -14.59
CA LEU A 128 15.50 0.74 -13.70
C LEU A 128 16.93 0.38 -14.15
N LEU A 129 17.15 0.20 -15.45
CA LEU A 129 18.49 -0.02 -15.99
C LEU A 129 19.40 1.20 -15.76
N GLY A 130 18.87 2.41 -15.90
CA GLY A 130 19.58 3.63 -15.56
C GLY A 130 19.99 3.70 -14.08
N MET A 131 19.10 3.31 -13.16
CA MET A 131 19.43 3.21 -11.73
C MET A 131 20.53 2.17 -11.49
N TYR A 132 20.39 0.99 -12.07
CA TYR A 132 21.37 -0.08 -11.93
C TYR A 132 22.76 0.32 -12.42
N GLN A 133 22.83 1.03 -13.54
CA GLN A 133 24.10 1.56 -14.09
C GLN A 133 24.71 2.64 -13.18
N ARG A 134 23.91 3.60 -12.69
CA ARG A 134 24.40 4.66 -11.79
C ARG A 134 24.91 4.12 -10.46
N THR A 135 24.31 3.05 -9.98
CA THR A 135 24.70 2.40 -8.72
C THR A 135 25.81 1.37 -8.90
N ALA A 136 26.31 1.18 -10.14
CA ALA A 136 27.33 0.18 -10.48
C ALA A 136 26.99 -1.26 -9.99
N GLY A 137 25.70 -1.58 -9.95
CA GLY A 137 25.20 -2.88 -9.45
C GLY A 137 25.18 -3.03 -7.92
N ASP A 138 25.45 -1.95 -7.19
CA ASP A 138 25.34 -1.92 -5.73
C ASP A 138 23.85 -1.94 -5.34
N ILE A 139 23.42 -3.05 -4.74
CA ILE A 139 22.01 -3.28 -4.39
C ILE A 139 21.52 -2.31 -3.32
N GLU A 140 22.33 -1.95 -2.34
CA GLU A 140 21.93 -1.02 -1.27
C GLU A 140 21.68 0.37 -1.83
N LYS A 141 22.57 0.84 -2.70
CA LYS A 141 22.39 2.12 -3.39
C LYS A 141 21.20 2.08 -4.33
N MET A 142 20.99 0.98 -5.05
CA MET A 142 19.82 0.81 -5.90
C MET A 142 18.51 0.84 -5.09
N GLN A 143 18.47 0.20 -3.93
CA GLN A 143 17.32 0.26 -3.02
C GLN A 143 17.08 1.69 -2.53
N ALA A 144 18.13 2.46 -2.22
CA ALA A 144 17.99 3.85 -1.81
C ALA A 144 17.41 4.73 -2.94
N GLU A 145 17.89 4.58 -4.18
CA GLU A 145 17.32 5.29 -5.35
C GLU A 145 15.86 4.87 -5.61
N LEU A 146 15.54 3.58 -5.50
CA LEU A 146 14.17 3.07 -5.65
C LEU A 146 13.23 3.63 -4.56
N ALA A 147 13.69 3.72 -3.32
CA ALA A 147 12.90 4.30 -2.23
C ALA A 147 12.60 5.78 -2.50
N ALA A 148 13.60 6.56 -2.91
CA ALA A 148 13.43 7.96 -3.28
C ALA A 148 12.49 8.14 -4.49
N TRP A 149 12.61 7.29 -5.50
CA TRP A 149 11.72 7.28 -6.66
C TRP A 149 10.28 6.97 -6.28
N PHE A 150 10.07 6.00 -5.39
CA PHE A 150 8.75 5.65 -4.89
C PHE A 150 8.11 6.82 -4.14
N ASP A 151 8.83 7.46 -3.20
CA ASP A 151 8.34 8.61 -2.45
C ASP A 151 7.93 9.75 -3.39
N ASN A 152 8.81 10.13 -4.32
CA ASN A 152 8.53 11.17 -5.32
C ASN A 152 7.35 10.81 -6.24
N GLY A 153 7.19 9.53 -6.58
CA GLY A 153 6.07 9.03 -7.38
C GLY A 153 4.76 9.13 -6.62
N MET A 154 4.76 8.71 -5.37
CA MET A 154 3.57 8.73 -4.51
C MET A 154 3.14 10.15 -4.12
N GLU A 155 4.08 11.08 -3.94
CA GLU A 155 3.75 12.50 -3.76
C GLU A 155 2.99 13.08 -4.96
N ARG A 156 3.42 12.74 -6.18
CA ARG A 156 2.73 13.15 -7.42
C ARG A 156 1.34 12.56 -7.53
N VAL A 157 1.17 11.28 -7.20
CA VAL A 157 -0.13 10.63 -7.15
C VAL A 157 -1.04 11.31 -6.12
N ALA A 158 -0.54 11.57 -4.90
CA ALA A 158 -1.29 12.25 -3.85
C ALA A 158 -1.63 13.72 -4.22
N GLY A 159 -0.70 14.43 -4.86
CA GLY A 159 -0.90 15.81 -5.32
C GLY A 159 -1.97 15.92 -6.43
N GLY A 160 -2.09 14.93 -7.30
CA GLY A 160 -3.13 14.86 -8.32
C GLY A 160 -4.55 14.73 -7.75
N TYR A 161 -4.72 14.11 -6.60
CA TYR A 161 -6.00 13.99 -5.91
C TYR A 161 -6.45 15.27 -5.18
N LYS A 162 -5.51 16.12 -4.78
CA LYS A 162 -5.85 17.40 -4.12
C LYS A 162 -6.38 18.49 -5.08
N ARG A 163 -6.25 18.29 -6.39
CA ARG A 163 -6.67 19.26 -7.42
C ARG A 163 -7.98 18.91 -8.11
N ARG A 164 -8.66 17.85 -7.71
CA ARG A 164 -9.99 17.47 -8.16
C ARG A 164 -11.00 17.62 -7.02
#